data_eec46863d051cf1cd405b58ae14023e7
#
_entry.id   eec46863d051cf1cd405b58ae14023e7
#
_cell.length_a   1.000
_cell.length_b   1.000
_cell.length_c   1.000
_cell.angle_alpha   90.00
_cell.angle_beta   90.00
_cell.angle_gamma   90.00
#
_symmetry.space_group_name_H-M   'P 1'
#
loop_
_entity.id
_entity.type
_entity.pdbx_description
1 polymer ?
#
loop_
_entity_poly.entity_id
_entity_poly.type
_entity_poly.pdbx_seq_one_letter_code
_entity_poly.pdbx_strand_id
1 'polypeptide(L)'
;MKKSDTNALETMDFAKNYNNYILKRILGNLNEGKIMDFGAGYGTFSEMLISLKKNVTAVEVDEKAIKILDKKGIKNIENLSLLTELFENIISLNVLEHIEDDQETLDSLFKSMQISGKLILYLPASMLAWSYIDEWVNHKRRYTKNNLSEKVQKAGFNILNAEYVDFIGWIGVIFMKLIRYEPALSEKKIIFYDKYIFKPFRFFDFIFKNIIGKNVFLVAEKPSNK
;
A
#
# COMPACT_ATOMS: atom_id res chain seq x y z
N MET A 1 -14.71 5.75 11.59
CA MET A 1 -14.65 4.73 10.52
C MET A 1 -16.01 4.09 10.32
N LYS A 2 -16.53 4.02 9.09
CA LYS A 2 -17.80 3.32 8.80
C LYS A 2 -17.56 1.81 8.98
N LYS A 3 -18.59 1.09 9.47
CA LYS A 3 -18.56 -0.38 9.73
C LYS A 3 -18.06 -1.25 8.55
N SER A 4 -17.95 -0.63 7.36
CA SER A 4 -17.45 -1.21 6.11
C SER A 4 -15.93 -1.40 6.05
N ASP A 5 -15.15 -0.46 6.61
CA ASP A 5 -13.67 -0.46 6.43
C ASP A 5 -13.02 -1.61 7.20
N THR A 6 -13.59 -1.97 8.34
CA THR A 6 -13.14 -3.08 9.17
C THR A 6 -13.21 -4.43 8.45
N ASN A 7 -14.25 -4.68 7.68
CA ASN A 7 -14.41 -5.94 6.95
C ASN A 7 -13.46 -6.03 5.74
N ALA A 8 -13.10 -4.90 5.12
CA ALA A 8 -12.14 -4.89 4.01
C ALA A 8 -10.72 -5.23 4.49
N LEU A 9 -10.27 -4.65 5.61
CA LEU A 9 -8.95 -4.95 6.20
C LEU A 9 -8.84 -6.41 6.63
N GLU A 10 -9.86 -6.95 7.30
CA GLU A 10 -9.89 -8.35 7.73
C GLU A 10 -9.83 -9.32 6.54
N THR A 11 -10.52 -9.00 5.44
CA THR A 11 -10.59 -9.89 4.28
C THR A 11 -9.30 -9.91 3.46
N MET A 12 -8.51 -8.83 3.48
CA MET A 12 -7.23 -8.79 2.74
C MET A 12 -6.18 -9.75 3.32
N ASP A 13 -6.25 -10.12 4.61
CA ASP A 13 -5.36 -11.11 5.22
C ASP A 13 -5.46 -12.50 4.58
N PHE A 14 -6.58 -12.81 3.94
CA PHE A 14 -6.78 -14.09 3.25
C PHE A 14 -6.07 -14.17 1.88
N ALA A 15 -5.61 -13.06 1.32
CA ALA A 15 -4.89 -13.01 0.04
C ALA A 15 -3.40 -13.32 0.20
N LYS A 16 -3.05 -14.51 0.67
CA LYS A 16 -1.68 -14.87 1.08
C LYS A 16 -0.65 -14.80 -0.05
N ASN A 17 -0.98 -15.26 -1.26
CA ASN A 17 -0.04 -15.19 -2.38
C ASN A 17 0.18 -13.74 -2.83
N TYR A 18 -0.88 -12.94 -2.80
CA TYR A 18 -0.86 -11.52 -3.12
C TYR A 18 0.00 -10.73 -2.11
N ASN A 19 -0.25 -10.92 -0.82
CA ASN A 19 0.51 -10.28 0.25
C ASN A 19 1.99 -10.69 0.22
N ASN A 20 2.29 -11.97 0.00
CA ASN A 20 3.65 -12.44 -0.18
C ASN A 20 4.34 -11.86 -1.44
N TYR A 21 3.59 -11.63 -2.51
CA TYR A 21 4.12 -10.98 -3.71
C TYR A 21 4.51 -9.52 -3.42
N ILE A 22 3.63 -8.76 -2.76
CA ILE A 22 3.93 -7.39 -2.35
C ILE A 22 5.12 -7.36 -1.38
N LEU A 23 5.11 -8.23 -0.35
CA LEU A 23 6.21 -8.31 0.61
C LEU A 23 7.56 -8.55 -0.06
N LYS A 24 7.65 -9.47 -1.03
CA LYS A 24 8.89 -9.71 -1.77
C LYS A 24 9.38 -8.48 -2.50
N ARG A 25 8.47 -7.67 -3.06
CA ARG A 25 8.82 -6.42 -3.72
C ARG A 25 9.31 -5.38 -2.71
N ILE A 26 8.66 -5.28 -1.56
CA ILE A 26 9.11 -4.43 -0.45
C ILE A 26 10.53 -4.83 -0.04
N LEU A 27 10.74 -6.09 0.32
CA LEU A 27 12.04 -6.60 0.78
C LEU A 27 13.18 -6.37 -0.22
N GLY A 28 12.90 -6.47 -1.51
CA GLY A 28 13.89 -6.23 -2.57
C GLY A 28 14.29 -4.76 -2.73
N ASN A 29 13.62 -3.83 -2.02
CA ASN A 29 13.85 -2.39 -2.13
C ASN A 29 14.17 -1.71 -0.78
N LEU A 30 14.17 -2.46 0.33
CA LEU A 30 14.52 -1.90 1.65
C LEU A 30 16.03 -1.71 1.79
N ASN A 31 16.40 -0.62 2.45
CA ASN A 31 17.73 -0.49 3.08
C ASN A 31 17.77 -1.29 4.39
N GLU A 32 18.97 -1.53 4.92
CA GLU A 32 19.10 -1.94 6.30
C GLU A 32 18.65 -0.81 7.23
N GLY A 33 18.03 -1.16 8.37
CA GLY A 33 17.59 -0.19 9.39
C GLY A 33 16.10 -0.30 9.74
N LYS A 34 15.57 0.78 10.30
CA LYS A 34 14.20 0.87 10.80
C LYS A 34 13.20 1.08 9.67
N ILE A 35 12.04 0.50 9.83
CA ILE A 35 10.92 0.60 8.87
C ILE A 35 9.75 1.27 9.57
N MET A 36 9.21 2.32 8.97
CA MET A 36 7.89 2.83 9.31
C MET A 36 6.86 2.17 8.39
N ASP A 37 5.81 1.59 8.96
CA ASP A 37 4.61 1.16 8.25
C ASP A 37 3.53 2.22 8.45
N PHE A 38 3.39 3.14 7.47
CA PHE A 38 2.48 4.27 7.55
C PHE A 38 1.08 3.89 7.06
N GLY A 39 0.10 3.96 7.96
CA GLY A 39 -1.26 3.46 7.77
C GLY A 39 -1.29 1.94 7.88
N ALA A 40 -0.71 1.39 8.94
CA ALA A 40 -0.49 -0.05 9.09
C ALA A 40 -1.78 -0.89 9.18
N GLY A 41 -2.94 -0.25 9.43
CA GLY A 41 -4.20 -0.93 9.62
C GLY A 41 -4.11 -1.98 10.75
N TYR A 42 -4.48 -3.21 10.47
CA TYR A 42 -4.38 -4.31 11.44
C TYR A 42 -3.00 -4.96 11.51
N GLY A 43 -1.99 -4.37 10.86
CA GLY A 43 -0.60 -4.76 10.98
C GLY A 43 -0.18 -5.95 10.12
N THR A 44 -0.89 -6.29 9.06
CA THR A 44 -0.57 -7.44 8.19
C THR A 44 0.88 -7.41 7.70
N PHE A 45 1.33 -6.31 7.12
CA PHE A 45 2.70 -6.19 6.62
C PHE A 45 3.70 -5.97 7.75
N SER A 46 3.32 -5.24 8.80
CA SER A 46 4.13 -5.11 10.03
C SER A 46 4.45 -6.48 10.62
N GLU A 47 3.47 -7.38 10.81
CA GLU A 47 3.69 -8.76 11.31
C GLU A 47 4.62 -9.57 10.38
N MET A 48 4.37 -9.51 9.06
CA MET A 48 5.19 -10.21 8.09
C MET A 48 6.65 -9.75 8.13
N LEU A 49 6.91 -8.45 8.25
CA LEU A 49 8.25 -7.89 8.37
C LEU A 49 8.91 -8.23 9.71
N ILE A 50 8.18 -8.15 10.83
CA ILE A 50 8.67 -8.52 12.17
C ILE A 50 9.03 -10.00 12.22
N SER A 51 8.23 -10.88 11.59
CA SER A 51 8.54 -12.32 11.50
C SER A 51 9.86 -12.60 10.77
N LEU A 52 10.28 -11.68 9.91
CA LEU A 52 11.58 -11.69 9.21
C LEU A 52 12.67 -10.90 9.98
N LYS A 53 12.44 -10.63 11.28
CA LYS A 53 13.37 -9.93 12.19
C LYS A 53 13.68 -8.48 11.75
N LYS A 54 12.77 -7.84 11.01
CA LYS A 54 12.89 -6.41 10.70
C LYS A 54 12.40 -5.56 11.87
N ASN A 55 13.02 -4.39 12.06
CA ASN A 55 12.62 -3.41 13.07
C ASN A 55 11.54 -2.51 12.51
N VAL A 56 10.29 -2.72 12.92
CA VAL A 56 9.10 -2.03 12.39
C VAL A 56 8.46 -1.18 13.48
N THR A 57 8.08 0.04 13.10
CA THR A 57 7.18 0.90 13.87
C THR A 57 5.98 1.22 12.99
N ALA A 58 4.79 0.84 13.42
CA ALA A 58 3.55 1.17 12.75
C ALA A 58 3.12 2.62 13.07
N VAL A 59 2.53 3.31 12.11
CA VAL A 59 1.82 4.57 12.33
C VAL A 59 0.37 4.36 11.90
N GLU A 60 -0.57 4.54 12.84
CA GLU A 60 -1.99 4.29 12.59
C GLU A 60 -2.86 5.23 13.43
N VAL A 61 -3.92 5.77 12.84
CA VAL A 61 -4.81 6.75 13.49
C VAL A 61 -6.15 6.17 13.94
N ASP A 62 -6.51 4.99 13.43
CA ASP A 62 -7.75 4.32 13.82
C ASP A 62 -7.61 3.63 15.17
N GLU A 63 -8.39 4.06 16.17
CA GLU A 63 -8.32 3.52 17.52
C GLU A 63 -8.53 1.98 17.60
N LYS A 64 -9.36 1.42 16.72
CA LYS A 64 -9.59 -0.03 16.70
C LYS A 64 -8.37 -0.76 16.17
N ALA A 65 -7.77 -0.23 15.12
CA ALA A 65 -6.54 -0.78 14.54
C ALA A 65 -5.38 -0.68 15.54
N ILE A 66 -5.21 0.46 16.23
CA ILE A 66 -4.22 0.65 17.29
C ILE A 66 -4.36 -0.43 18.37
N LYS A 67 -5.58 -0.67 18.88
CA LYS A 67 -5.84 -1.72 19.88
C LYS A 67 -5.48 -3.13 19.36
N ILE A 68 -5.59 -3.37 18.07
CA ILE A 68 -5.20 -4.65 17.45
C ILE A 68 -3.68 -4.75 17.36
N LEU A 69 -3.00 -3.66 16.96
CA LEU A 69 -1.54 -3.59 16.92
C LEU A 69 -0.94 -3.83 18.31
N ASP A 70 -1.51 -3.20 19.36
CA ASP A 70 -1.09 -3.40 20.76
C ASP A 70 -1.22 -4.86 21.18
N LYS A 71 -2.38 -5.50 20.89
CA LYS A 71 -2.59 -6.93 21.19
C LYS A 71 -1.60 -7.85 20.48
N LYS A 72 -1.13 -7.45 19.31
CA LYS A 72 -0.11 -8.16 18.52
C LYS A 72 1.32 -7.85 19.00
N GLY A 73 1.50 -6.92 19.95
CA GLY A 73 2.81 -6.48 20.41
C GLY A 73 3.59 -5.68 19.35
N ILE A 74 2.91 -5.08 18.40
CA ILE A 74 3.52 -4.25 17.36
C ILE A 74 3.70 -2.83 17.90
N LYS A 75 4.96 -2.34 17.93
CA LYS A 75 5.26 -0.96 18.28
C LYS A 75 4.50 -0.03 17.34
N ASN A 76 3.67 0.85 17.87
CA ASN A 76 2.89 1.78 17.07
C ASN A 76 2.87 3.21 17.65
N ILE A 77 2.55 4.16 16.81
CA ILE A 77 2.44 5.59 17.10
C ILE A 77 1.18 6.11 16.40
N GLU A 78 0.40 6.95 17.10
CA GLU A 78 -0.91 7.41 16.60
C GLU A 78 -0.82 8.38 15.41
N ASN A 79 0.27 9.15 15.31
CA ASN A 79 0.46 10.06 14.16
C ASN A 79 1.93 10.48 14.00
N LEU A 80 2.25 11.04 12.82
CA LEU A 80 3.61 11.46 12.48
C LEU A 80 4.18 12.56 13.39
N SER A 81 3.34 13.39 14.00
CA SER A 81 3.83 14.49 14.88
C SER A 81 4.45 14.00 16.19
N LEU A 82 4.17 12.77 16.57
CA LEU A 82 4.73 12.11 17.76
C LEU A 82 6.05 11.40 17.49
N LEU A 83 6.54 11.43 16.24
CA LEU A 83 7.81 10.81 15.89
C LEU A 83 8.99 11.56 16.50
N THR A 84 9.87 10.81 17.16
CA THR A 84 11.11 11.32 17.76
C THR A 84 12.37 10.84 17.02
N GLU A 85 12.20 10.03 15.99
CA GLU A 85 13.29 9.41 15.24
C GLU A 85 13.03 9.47 13.73
N LEU A 86 14.08 9.32 12.94
CA LEU A 86 14.00 9.19 11.48
C LEU A 86 14.14 7.73 11.06
N PHE A 87 13.58 7.39 9.89
CA PHE A 87 13.52 6.03 9.37
C PHE A 87 14.33 5.87 8.09
N GLU A 88 15.03 4.75 7.96
CA GLU A 88 15.73 4.36 6.74
C GLU A 88 14.75 3.87 5.67
N ASN A 89 13.56 3.42 6.08
CA ASN A 89 12.53 2.96 5.16
C ASN A 89 11.15 3.40 5.64
N ILE A 90 10.31 3.82 4.71
CA ILE A 90 8.88 4.05 4.93
C ILE A 90 8.12 3.23 3.89
N ILE A 91 7.21 2.40 4.34
CA ILE A 91 6.23 1.74 3.48
C ILE A 91 4.85 2.33 3.75
N SER A 92 4.04 2.46 2.69
CA SER A 92 2.64 2.88 2.82
C SER A 92 1.80 2.19 1.75
N LEU A 93 0.84 1.39 2.18
CA LEU A 93 0.11 0.45 1.33
C LEU A 93 -1.39 0.72 1.45
N ASN A 94 -1.99 1.24 0.38
CA ASN A 94 -3.41 1.61 0.30
C ASN A 94 -3.83 2.61 1.41
N VAL A 95 -3.14 3.74 1.48
CA VAL A 95 -3.37 4.78 2.51
C VAL A 95 -3.62 6.15 1.89
N LEU A 96 -2.76 6.62 0.97
CA LEU A 96 -2.82 7.99 0.43
C LEU A 96 -4.11 8.27 -0.33
N GLU A 97 -4.76 7.26 -0.89
CA GLU A 97 -6.05 7.37 -1.56
C GLU A 97 -7.21 7.78 -0.62
N HIS A 98 -7.03 7.59 0.68
CA HIS A 98 -8.01 7.98 1.71
C HIS A 98 -7.77 9.38 2.26
N ILE A 99 -6.55 9.92 2.10
CA ILE A 99 -6.14 11.20 2.69
C ILE A 99 -6.53 12.36 1.77
N GLU A 100 -7.13 13.43 2.34
CA GLU A 100 -7.53 14.61 1.56
C GLU A 100 -6.32 15.33 0.98
N ASP A 101 -5.37 15.70 1.84
CA ASP A 101 -4.11 16.32 1.43
C ASP A 101 -2.98 15.28 1.40
N ASP A 102 -2.93 14.53 0.31
CA ASP A 102 -1.89 13.54 0.07
C ASP A 102 -0.50 14.18 -0.16
N GLN A 103 -0.45 15.44 -0.61
CA GLN A 103 0.81 16.15 -0.80
C GLN A 103 1.44 16.53 0.55
N GLU A 104 0.66 17.11 1.47
CA GLU A 104 1.14 17.42 2.82
C GLU A 104 1.63 16.17 3.55
N THR A 105 0.93 15.06 3.33
CA THR A 105 1.35 13.76 3.87
C THR A 105 2.69 13.31 3.30
N LEU A 106 2.90 13.38 1.98
CA LEU A 106 4.17 13.05 1.35
C LEU A 106 5.31 13.94 1.84
N ASP A 107 5.06 15.24 2.04
CA ASP A 107 6.03 16.20 2.60
C ASP A 107 6.40 15.84 4.05
N SER A 108 5.44 15.35 4.83
CA SER A 108 5.65 14.88 6.21
C SER A 108 6.44 13.57 6.26
N LEU A 109 6.16 12.63 5.34
CA LEU A 109 6.93 11.40 5.19
C LEU A 109 8.39 11.71 4.79
N PHE A 110 8.58 12.70 3.90
CA PHE A 110 9.94 13.15 3.53
C PHE A 110 10.73 13.67 4.72
N LYS A 111 10.09 14.47 5.59
CA LYS A 111 10.72 14.98 6.83
C LYS A 111 11.07 13.86 7.82
N SER A 112 10.26 12.80 7.87
CA SER A 112 10.43 11.67 8.78
C SER A 112 11.48 10.63 8.33
N MET A 113 12.13 10.86 7.19
CA MET A 113 13.04 9.91 6.57
C MET A 113 14.51 10.34 6.68
N GLN A 114 15.39 9.37 6.87
CA GLN A 114 16.85 9.53 6.77
C GLN A 114 17.26 9.88 5.32
N ILE A 115 18.42 10.53 5.16
CA ILE A 115 19.06 10.69 3.85
C ILE A 115 19.33 9.30 3.25
N SER A 116 19.13 9.16 1.95
CA SER A 116 19.19 7.88 1.21
C SER A 116 18.14 6.86 1.65
N GLY A 117 17.18 7.26 2.49
CA GLY A 117 16.06 6.41 2.91
C GLY A 117 15.11 6.10 1.75
N LYS A 118 14.41 4.96 1.83
CA LYS A 118 13.50 4.45 0.79
C LYS A 118 12.04 4.65 1.18
N LEU A 119 11.31 5.33 0.31
CA LEU A 119 9.84 5.38 0.35
C LEU A 119 9.29 4.34 -0.62
N ILE A 120 8.43 3.44 -0.13
CA ILE A 120 7.77 2.41 -0.92
C ILE A 120 6.27 2.61 -0.80
N LEU A 121 5.62 2.89 -1.93
CA LEU A 121 4.17 3.11 -2.01
C LEU A 121 3.52 2.00 -2.83
N TYR A 122 2.36 1.54 -2.38
CA TYR A 122 1.48 0.63 -3.10
C TYR A 122 0.05 1.15 -3.04
N LEU A 123 -0.46 1.67 -4.15
CA LEU A 123 -1.70 2.44 -4.19
C LEU A 123 -2.61 1.99 -5.35
N PRO A 124 -3.94 2.10 -5.22
CA PRO A 124 -4.88 1.79 -6.29
C PRO A 124 -4.63 2.69 -7.51
N ALA A 125 -4.61 2.04 -8.67
CA ALA A 125 -4.33 2.71 -9.94
C ALA A 125 -5.55 2.78 -10.85
N SER A 126 -5.47 3.72 -11.81
CA SER A 126 -6.41 3.85 -12.93
C SER A 126 -7.84 4.22 -12.52
N MET A 127 -8.25 5.45 -12.79
CA MET A 127 -9.64 5.89 -12.61
C MET A 127 -10.63 5.08 -13.46
N LEU A 128 -10.19 4.41 -14.52
CA LEU A 128 -11.04 3.50 -15.30
C LEU A 128 -11.51 2.31 -14.43
N ALA A 129 -10.68 1.89 -13.47
CA ALA A 129 -10.99 0.81 -12.54
C ALA A 129 -11.75 1.30 -11.28
N TRP A 130 -12.17 2.56 -11.23
CA TRP A 130 -13.03 3.06 -10.16
C TRP A 130 -14.33 2.26 -10.13
N SER A 131 -14.69 1.74 -8.96
CA SER A 131 -15.80 0.83 -8.77
C SER A 131 -16.54 1.12 -7.46
N TYR A 132 -17.64 0.44 -7.23
CA TYR A 132 -18.38 0.50 -5.96
C TYR A 132 -17.52 0.16 -4.72
N ILE A 133 -16.42 -0.60 -4.90
CA ILE A 133 -15.49 -0.91 -3.81
C ILE A 133 -14.78 0.37 -3.34
N ASP A 134 -14.36 1.23 -4.28
CA ASP A 134 -13.71 2.51 -3.94
C ASP A 134 -14.64 3.41 -3.12
N GLU A 135 -15.91 3.47 -3.51
CA GLU A 135 -16.93 4.23 -2.78
C GLU A 135 -17.19 3.61 -1.39
N TRP A 136 -17.26 2.29 -1.35
CA TRP A 136 -17.52 1.55 -0.12
C TRP A 136 -16.40 1.71 0.92
N VAL A 137 -15.13 1.69 0.49
CA VAL A 137 -13.97 1.94 1.38
C VAL A 137 -13.60 3.42 1.49
N ASN A 138 -14.41 4.32 0.89
CA ASN A 138 -14.25 5.77 0.94
C ASN A 138 -12.91 6.27 0.35
N HIS A 139 -12.48 5.67 -0.76
CA HIS A 139 -11.39 6.24 -1.56
C HIS A 139 -11.78 7.63 -2.07
N LYS A 140 -10.83 8.52 -2.13
CA LYS A 140 -10.97 9.86 -2.71
C LYS A 140 -10.42 9.91 -4.13
N ARG A 141 -9.49 9.01 -4.46
CA ARG A 141 -8.78 8.98 -5.73
C ARG A 141 -8.13 7.64 -6.00
N ARG A 142 -7.74 7.45 -7.26
CA ARG A 142 -6.80 6.45 -7.72
C ARG A 142 -5.68 7.16 -8.48
N TYR A 143 -4.52 6.55 -8.54
CA TYR A 143 -3.33 7.16 -9.10
C TYR A 143 -3.03 6.63 -10.50
N THR A 144 -2.35 7.45 -11.30
CA THR A 144 -1.53 6.96 -12.39
C THR A 144 -0.07 6.96 -11.96
N LYS A 145 0.74 6.17 -12.62
CA LYS A 145 2.19 6.13 -12.38
C LYS A 145 2.81 7.54 -12.47
N ASN A 146 2.43 8.32 -13.48
CA ASN A 146 2.97 9.67 -13.68
C ASN A 146 2.51 10.65 -12.61
N ASN A 147 1.21 10.71 -12.33
CA ASN A 147 0.67 11.60 -11.30
C ASN A 147 1.24 11.32 -9.91
N LEU A 148 1.38 10.04 -9.53
CA LEU A 148 2.00 9.67 -8.27
C LEU A 148 3.48 10.07 -8.23
N SER A 149 4.22 9.82 -9.31
CA SER A 149 5.63 10.21 -9.43
C SER A 149 5.82 11.73 -9.30
N GLU A 150 4.98 12.53 -9.95
CA GLU A 150 5.02 13.99 -9.85
C GLU A 150 4.81 14.48 -8.41
N LYS A 151 3.82 13.91 -7.69
CA LYS A 151 3.56 14.25 -6.29
C LYS A 151 4.74 13.88 -5.38
N VAL A 152 5.31 12.70 -5.55
CA VAL A 152 6.44 12.20 -4.77
C VAL A 152 7.70 13.04 -5.06
N GLN A 153 7.94 13.42 -6.32
CA GLN A 153 9.03 14.34 -6.69
C GLN A 153 8.82 15.74 -6.11
N LYS A 154 7.60 16.25 -6.12
CA LYS A 154 7.26 17.56 -5.51
C LYS A 154 7.55 17.58 -4.01
N ALA A 155 7.38 16.45 -3.30
CA ALA A 155 7.78 16.32 -1.90
C ALA A 155 9.31 16.24 -1.68
N GLY A 156 10.11 16.17 -2.75
CA GLY A 156 11.57 16.19 -2.71
C GLY A 156 12.26 14.84 -2.95
N PHE A 157 11.51 13.77 -3.20
CA PHE A 157 12.08 12.45 -3.46
C PHE A 157 12.58 12.28 -4.90
N ASN A 158 13.60 11.45 -5.09
CA ASN A 158 13.99 10.91 -6.38
C ASN A 158 13.29 9.58 -6.64
N ILE A 159 12.60 9.45 -7.78
CA ILE A 159 11.95 8.20 -8.17
C ILE A 159 13.01 7.21 -8.65
N LEU A 160 13.03 6.03 -8.04
CA LEU A 160 13.89 4.92 -8.45
C LEU A 160 13.17 3.94 -9.38
N ASN A 161 11.90 3.66 -9.08
CA ASN A 161 11.05 2.80 -9.89
C ASN A 161 9.59 3.18 -9.71
N ALA A 162 8.81 3.10 -10.78
CA ALA A 162 7.36 3.21 -10.72
C ALA A 162 6.76 2.28 -11.78
N GLU A 163 5.92 1.35 -11.36
CA GLU A 163 5.33 0.35 -12.23
C GLU A 163 3.91 -0.02 -11.82
N TYR A 164 3.12 -0.45 -12.79
CA TYR A 164 1.79 -1.00 -12.52
C TYR A 164 1.89 -2.46 -12.08
N VAL A 165 0.95 -2.88 -11.25
CA VAL A 165 0.89 -4.21 -10.64
C VAL A 165 -0.55 -4.71 -10.67
N ASP A 166 -0.71 -6.02 -10.70
CA ASP A 166 -2.00 -6.72 -10.72
C ASP A 166 -2.82 -6.39 -11.98
N PHE A 167 -2.21 -6.67 -13.14
CA PHE A 167 -2.85 -6.52 -14.44
C PHE A 167 -4.13 -7.35 -14.58
N ILE A 168 -4.11 -8.60 -14.12
CA ILE A 168 -5.28 -9.50 -14.18
C ILE A 168 -6.39 -9.00 -13.26
N GLY A 169 -6.05 -8.47 -12.08
CA GLY A 169 -7.01 -7.82 -11.21
C GLY A 169 -7.65 -6.60 -11.85
N TRP A 170 -6.87 -5.82 -12.62
CA TRP A 170 -7.40 -4.70 -13.40
C TRP A 170 -8.43 -5.18 -14.43
N ILE A 171 -8.11 -6.21 -15.23
CA ILE A 171 -9.06 -6.81 -16.19
C ILE A 171 -10.32 -7.27 -15.46
N GLY A 172 -10.17 -7.97 -14.33
CA GLY A 172 -11.30 -8.46 -13.53
C GLY A 172 -12.22 -7.33 -13.07
N VAL A 173 -11.68 -6.22 -12.58
CA VAL A 173 -12.47 -5.04 -12.16
C VAL A 173 -13.19 -4.42 -13.34
N ILE A 174 -12.51 -4.22 -14.49
CA ILE A 174 -13.13 -3.66 -15.69
C ILE A 174 -14.26 -4.58 -16.19
N PHE A 175 -14.02 -5.89 -16.23
CA PHE A 175 -15.03 -6.86 -16.65
C PHE A 175 -16.27 -6.82 -15.74
N MET A 176 -16.09 -6.85 -14.41
CA MET A 176 -17.18 -6.75 -13.44
C MET A 176 -17.98 -5.45 -13.62
N LYS A 177 -17.28 -4.34 -13.86
CA LYS A 177 -17.91 -3.04 -14.12
C LYS A 177 -18.77 -3.07 -15.40
N LEU A 178 -18.26 -3.67 -16.48
CA LEU A 178 -18.98 -3.77 -17.76
C LEU A 178 -20.27 -4.58 -17.64
N ILE A 179 -20.26 -5.66 -16.87
CA ILE A 179 -21.45 -6.50 -16.64
C ILE A 179 -22.29 -6.03 -15.44
N ARG A 180 -21.92 -4.88 -14.83
CA ARG A 180 -22.59 -4.30 -13.64
C ARG A 180 -22.72 -5.29 -12.49
N TYR A 181 -21.69 -6.13 -12.30
CA TYR A 181 -21.65 -7.11 -11.24
C TYR A 181 -20.85 -6.55 -10.06
N GLU A 182 -21.51 -6.41 -8.92
CA GLU A 182 -20.95 -5.89 -7.66
C GLU A 182 -20.90 -7.03 -6.61
N PRO A 183 -19.91 -7.91 -6.68
CA PRO A 183 -19.81 -9.02 -5.76
C PRO A 183 -19.49 -8.55 -4.35
N ALA A 184 -20.25 -8.99 -3.36
CA ALA A 184 -19.83 -8.83 -1.97
C ALA A 184 -18.45 -9.49 -1.78
N LEU A 185 -17.53 -8.76 -1.13
CA LEU A 185 -16.25 -9.31 -0.72
C LEU A 185 -16.49 -10.42 0.32
N SER A 186 -15.95 -11.59 0.08
CA SER A 186 -16.00 -12.70 1.02
C SER A 186 -14.67 -13.44 1.01
N GLU A 187 -14.32 -14.02 2.15
CA GLU A 187 -13.10 -14.81 2.32
C GLU A 187 -12.94 -15.85 1.19
N LYS A 188 -13.97 -16.63 0.89
CA LYS A 188 -13.93 -17.67 -0.14
C LYS A 188 -13.59 -17.12 -1.52
N LYS A 189 -14.14 -15.95 -1.91
CA LYS A 189 -13.87 -15.32 -3.21
C LYS A 189 -12.44 -14.78 -3.26
N ILE A 190 -11.94 -14.21 -2.17
CA ILE A 190 -10.59 -13.70 -2.07
C ILE A 190 -9.58 -14.85 -2.17
N ILE A 191 -9.77 -15.93 -1.42
CA ILE A 191 -8.92 -17.12 -1.50
C ILE A 191 -8.95 -17.72 -2.91
N PHE A 192 -10.13 -17.80 -3.53
CA PHE A 192 -10.26 -18.31 -4.90
C PHE A 192 -9.48 -17.44 -5.88
N TYR A 193 -9.67 -16.11 -5.84
CA TYR A 193 -8.92 -15.18 -6.68
C TYR A 193 -7.40 -15.31 -6.46
N ASP A 194 -6.96 -15.27 -5.22
CA ASP A 194 -5.55 -15.33 -4.81
C ASP A 194 -4.85 -16.61 -5.31
N LYS A 195 -5.51 -17.75 -5.16
CA LYS A 195 -4.92 -19.06 -5.49
C LYS A 195 -5.00 -19.41 -6.97
N TYR A 196 -6.15 -19.16 -7.60
CA TYR A 196 -6.44 -19.69 -8.93
C TYR A 196 -6.36 -18.65 -10.05
N ILE A 197 -6.41 -17.35 -9.71
CA ILE A 197 -6.32 -16.27 -10.69
C ILE A 197 -5.01 -15.50 -10.51
N PHE A 198 -4.79 -14.85 -9.37
CA PHE A 198 -3.61 -14.02 -9.18
C PHE A 198 -2.30 -14.81 -9.29
N LYS A 199 -2.15 -15.89 -8.52
CA LYS A 199 -0.91 -16.66 -8.46
C LYS A 199 -0.42 -17.19 -9.82
N PRO A 200 -1.25 -17.86 -10.66
CA PRO A 200 -0.81 -18.36 -11.96
C PRO A 200 -0.60 -17.27 -13.01
N PHE A 201 -1.34 -16.16 -12.94
CA PHE A 201 -1.34 -15.13 -13.98
C PHE A 201 -0.52 -13.88 -13.65
N ARG A 202 0.11 -13.80 -12.48
CA ARG A 202 0.95 -12.66 -12.08
C ARG A 202 2.13 -12.38 -13.02
N PHE A 203 2.51 -13.33 -13.88
CA PHE A 203 3.58 -13.11 -14.88
C PHE A 203 3.20 -12.02 -15.88
N PHE A 204 1.91 -11.76 -16.10
CA PHE A 204 1.45 -10.66 -16.95
C PHE A 204 1.87 -9.29 -16.40
N ASP A 205 2.10 -9.16 -15.11
CA ASP A 205 2.64 -7.93 -14.53
C ASP A 205 3.99 -7.57 -15.14
N PHE A 206 4.82 -8.55 -15.45
CA PHE A 206 6.11 -8.31 -16.12
C PHE A 206 5.93 -7.67 -17.51
N ILE A 207 4.89 -8.07 -18.24
CA ILE A 207 4.60 -7.59 -19.59
C ILE A 207 3.95 -6.19 -19.54
N PHE A 208 2.96 -6.01 -18.64
CA PHE A 208 2.10 -4.82 -18.61
C PHE A 208 2.50 -3.77 -17.57
N LYS A 209 3.55 -4.00 -16.77
CA LYS A 209 4.00 -3.11 -15.67
C LYS A 209 4.20 -1.64 -16.06
N ASN A 210 4.48 -1.35 -17.33
CA ASN A 210 4.66 0.01 -17.82
C ASN A 210 3.40 0.63 -18.42
N ILE A 211 2.37 -0.16 -18.66
CA ILE A 211 1.18 0.22 -19.43
C ILE A 211 0.00 0.41 -18.49
N ILE A 212 -0.38 -0.62 -17.73
CA ILE A 212 -1.58 -0.60 -16.90
C ILE A 212 -1.56 -1.72 -15.85
N GLY A 213 -2.28 -1.51 -14.74
CA GLY A 213 -2.52 -2.48 -13.68
C GLY A 213 -3.54 -1.93 -12.68
N LYS A 214 -3.96 -2.75 -11.75
CA LYS A 214 -4.92 -2.38 -10.72
C LYS A 214 -4.31 -1.45 -9.67
N ASN A 215 -2.99 -1.56 -9.47
CA ASN A 215 -2.25 -0.77 -8.49
C ASN A 215 -0.96 -0.20 -9.11
N VAL A 216 -0.41 0.84 -8.48
CA VAL A 216 0.94 1.35 -8.72
C VAL A 216 1.82 0.92 -7.56
N PHE A 217 2.98 0.36 -7.88
CA PHE A 217 4.10 0.16 -6.95
C PHE A 217 5.17 1.19 -7.28
N LEU A 218 5.52 2.04 -6.32
CA LEU A 218 6.50 3.09 -6.50
C LEU A 218 7.58 2.98 -5.43
N VAL A 219 8.83 3.11 -5.84
CA VAL A 219 9.99 3.22 -4.95
C VAL A 219 10.69 4.55 -5.21
N ALA A 220 10.91 5.30 -4.16
CA ALA A 220 11.62 6.57 -4.22
C ALA A 220 12.68 6.64 -3.11
N GLU A 221 13.62 7.55 -3.25
CA GLU A 221 14.71 7.78 -2.31
C GLU A 221 14.76 9.24 -1.88
N LYS A 222 14.99 9.49 -0.60
CA LYS A 222 15.33 10.82 -0.13
C LYS A 222 16.76 11.15 -0.55
N PRO A 223 17.00 12.13 -1.44
CA PRO A 223 18.33 12.45 -1.91
C PRO A 223 19.22 12.97 -0.77
N SER A 224 20.52 12.72 -0.86
CA SER A 224 21.51 13.49 -0.10
C SER A 224 21.50 14.91 -0.63
N ASN A 225 21.30 15.90 0.23
CA ASN A 225 21.48 17.31 -0.16
C ASN A 225 22.85 17.45 -0.83
N LYS A 226 22.85 17.92 -2.07
CA LYS A 226 24.06 18.41 -2.71
C LYS A 226 24.46 19.73 -2.11
#